data_7babbe8bfa91288856c125f986ac1826
#
_entry.id   7babbe8bfa91288856c125f986ac1826
#
_cell.length_a   1.000
_cell.length_b   1.000
_cell.length_c   1.000
_cell.angle_alpha   90.00
_cell.angle_beta   90.00
_cell.angle_gamma   90.00
#
_symmetry.space_group_name_H-M   'P 1'
#
loop_
_entity.id
_entity.type
_entity.pdbx_description
1 polymer ?
#
loop_
_entity_poly.entity_id
_entity_poly.type
_entity_poly.pdbx_seq_one_letter_code
_entity_poly.pdbx_strand_id
1 'polypeptide(L)'
;DFTGLSKIIIFADPDGTTFCGMKHGNVKIEKTNAARLLDRAKIAYELIPYRVDEEHLAATHVAEQLGEDVAAVFKTLVLRGDRTGHFVCVVPGDHEVDLKAAARISGNKKADLIPVRELLPTTGYIRGGCSPIGMKKPFPTFFHISVLQHSVIYVSAGVRGLQIRIAPQDLLRFVGGETAEISRPSSVAAE
;
A
#
# COMPACT_ATOMS: atom_id res chain seq x y z
N ASP A 1 23.51 -3.14 21.55
CA ASP A 1 23.11 -4.53 21.23
C ASP A 1 21.60 -4.67 21.33
N PHE A 2 20.91 -4.44 20.20
CA PHE A 2 19.51 -4.78 20.02
C PHE A 2 19.39 -5.83 18.91
N THR A 3 19.79 -7.04 19.25
CA THR A 3 19.50 -8.23 18.45
C THR A 3 18.32 -8.96 19.07
N GLY A 4 17.12 -8.82 18.52
CA GLY A 4 15.98 -9.56 19.05
C GLY A 4 14.62 -9.18 18.48
N LEU A 5 14.48 -8.86 17.20
CA LEU A 5 13.17 -8.82 16.57
C LEU A 5 12.77 -10.23 16.14
N SER A 6 12.00 -10.90 16.98
CA SER A 6 11.34 -12.16 16.65
C SER A 6 10.34 -11.92 15.52
N LYS A 7 10.66 -12.39 14.31
CA LYS A 7 9.72 -12.37 13.17
C LYS A 7 8.57 -13.33 13.46
N ILE A 8 7.40 -12.80 13.69
CA ILE A 8 6.16 -13.57 13.82
C ILE A 8 5.59 -13.77 12.43
N ILE A 9 5.38 -15.01 12.05
CA ILE A 9 4.81 -15.41 10.76
C ILE A 9 3.47 -16.07 10.99
N ILE A 10 2.47 -15.62 10.23
CA ILE A 10 1.11 -16.14 10.31
C ILE A 10 0.77 -16.76 8.97
N PHE A 11 0.42 -18.04 8.99
CA PHE A 11 -0.23 -18.73 7.87
C PHE A 11 -1.74 -18.53 7.98
N ALA A 12 -2.39 -18.23 6.86
CA ALA A 12 -3.83 -18.41 6.72
C ALA A 12 -4.07 -19.68 5.92
N ASP A 13 -4.70 -20.67 6.57
CA ASP A 13 -5.26 -21.81 5.86
C ASP A 13 -6.53 -21.41 5.07
N PRO A 14 -6.87 -22.13 4.00
CA PRO A 14 -8.04 -21.83 3.16
C PRO A 14 -9.37 -21.80 3.89
N ASP A 15 -9.43 -22.30 5.10
CA ASP A 15 -10.62 -22.48 5.95
C ASP A 15 -10.70 -21.47 7.12
N GLY A 16 -9.87 -20.44 7.15
CA GLY A 16 -10.02 -19.32 8.10
C GLY A 16 -9.54 -19.58 9.53
N THR A 17 -8.78 -20.66 9.80
CA THR A 17 -8.26 -20.95 11.14
C THR A 17 -6.83 -20.41 11.30
N THR A 18 -6.66 -19.44 12.19
CA THR A 18 -5.37 -18.80 12.47
C THR A 18 -4.61 -19.59 13.54
N PHE A 19 -3.46 -20.17 13.22
CA PHE A 19 -2.56 -20.80 14.20
C PHE A 19 -1.38 -19.88 14.52
N CYS A 20 -1.21 -19.54 15.80
CA CYS A 20 -0.04 -18.87 16.34
C CYS A 20 0.96 -19.94 16.84
N GLY A 21 2.08 -20.09 16.14
CA GLY A 21 3.16 -21.01 16.52
C GLY A 21 4.51 -20.34 16.46
N MET A 22 5.15 -20.12 17.62
CA MET A 22 6.57 -19.79 17.70
C MET A 22 7.40 -21.03 17.38
N LYS A 23 8.07 -21.04 16.25
CA LYS A 23 9.21 -21.94 15.99
C LYS A 23 10.27 -21.22 15.17
N HIS A 24 11.52 -21.33 15.63
CA HIS A 24 12.70 -20.93 14.89
C HIS A 24 12.80 -21.80 13.62
N GLY A 25 12.38 -21.26 12.50
CA GLY A 25 12.48 -21.87 11.21
C GLY A 25 12.39 -20.79 10.14
N ASN A 26 13.22 -20.91 9.10
CA ASN A 26 13.23 -20.04 7.93
C ASN A 26 11.86 -20.17 7.23
N VAL A 27 10.89 -19.36 7.59
CA VAL A 27 9.56 -19.41 6.99
C VAL A 27 9.64 -18.70 5.66
N LYS A 28 9.42 -19.48 4.62
CA LYS A 28 9.40 -19.03 3.23
C LYS A 28 8.11 -18.23 3.02
N ILE A 29 8.20 -16.90 3.07
CA ILE A 29 7.07 -16.03 2.71
C ILE A 29 6.78 -16.27 1.22
N GLU A 30 5.54 -16.65 0.91
CA GLU A 30 5.12 -16.83 -0.47
C GLU A 30 5.12 -15.47 -1.21
N LYS A 31 5.85 -15.40 -2.32
CA LYS A 31 5.96 -14.16 -3.08
C LYS A 31 4.67 -13.83 -3.80
N THR A 32 4.12 -12.66 -3.54
CA THR A 32 2.97 -12.12 -4.26
C THR A 32 3.31 -11.77 -5.71
N ASN A 33 2.30 -11.48 -6.53
CA ASN A 33 2.51 -10.99 -7.89
C ASN A 33 3.32 -9.69 -7.90
N ALA A 34 3.03 -8.76 -6.99
CA ALA A 34 3.77 -7.51 -6.85
C ALA A 34 5.27 -7.77 -6.57
N ALA A 35 5.58 -8.67 -5.63
CA ALA A 35 6.95 -9.06 -5.32
C ALA A 35 7.67 -9.71 -6.51
N ARG A 36 7.00 -10.61 -7.24
CA ARG A 36 7.57 -11.23 -8.44
C ARG A 36 7.87 -10.23 -9.56
N LEU A 37 7.06 -9.20 -9.70
CA LEU A 37 7.28 -8.13 -10.68
C LEU A 37 8.52 -7.31 -10.34
N LEU A 38 8.73 -6.97 -9.06
CA LEU A 38 9.95 -6.30 -8.59
C LEU A 38 11.20 -7.16 -8.78
N ASP A 39 11.11 -8.48 -8.51
CA ASP A 39 12.20 -9.42 -8.79
C ASP A 39 12.62 -9.39 -10.27
N ARG A 40 11.63 -9.44 -11.18
CA ARG A 40 11.89 -9.39 -12.63
C ARG A 40 12.55 -8.07 -13.05
N ALA A 41 12.17 -6.98 -12.39
CA ALA A 41 12.77 -5.66 -12.62
C ALA A 41 14.11 -5.47 -11.92
N LYS A 42 14.56 -6.45 -11.14
CA LYS A 42 15.80 -6.40 -10.33
C LYS A 42 15.80 -5.21 -9.35
N ILE A 43 14.65 -4.87 -8.81
CA ILE A 43 14.48 -3.82 -7.80
C ILE A 43 14.59 -4.44 -6.42
N ALA A 44 15.42 -3.84 -5.57
CA ALA A 44 15.57 -4.26 -4.17
C ALA A 44 14.34 -3.89 -3.34
N TYR A 45 13.85 -4.83 -2.56
CA TYR A 45 12.73 -4.64 -1.63
C TYR A 45 12.80 -5.68 -0.51
N GLU A 46 12.03 -5.47 0.54
CA GLU A 46 11.82 -6.44 1.61
C GLU A 46 10.32 -6.71 1.78
N LEU A 47 9.97 -7.96 2.10
CA LEU A 47 8.61 -8.33 2.48
C LEU A 47 8.50 -8.32 4.00
N ILE A 48 7.58 -7.49 4.51
CA ILE A 48 7.36 -7.30 5.94
C ILE A 48 5.96 -7.81 6.29
N PRO A 49 5.85 -8.95 6.97
CA PRO A 49 4.57 -9.48 7.41
C PRO A 49 4.04 -8.69 8.62
N TYR A 50 2.71 -8.57 8.70
CA TYR A 50 2.00 -8.03 9.85
C TYR A 50 0.72 -8.83 10.11
N ARG A 51 0.19 -8.73 11.32
CA ARG A 51 -1.05 -9.44 11.68
C ARG A 51 -2.26 -8.74 11.05
N VAL A 52 -3.09 -9.51 10.33
CA VAL A 52 -4.34 -8.98 9.79
C VAL A 52 -5.36 -8.83 10.92
N ASP A 53 -5.89 -7.64 11.05
CA ASP A 53 -7.07 -7.35 11.84
C ASP A 53 -8.15 -6.85 10.88
N GLU A 54 -9.19 -7.67 10.67
CA GLU A 54 -10.24 -7.34 9.69
C GLU A 54 -11.13 -6.18 10.13
N GLU A 55 -11.18 -5.89 11.43
CA GLU A 55 -11.92 -4.75 11.98
C GLU A 55 -11.12 -3.45 11.84
N HIS A 56 -9.78 -3.54 11.81
CA HIS A 56 -8.87 -2.40 11.76
C HIS A 56 -7.92 -2.48 10.55
N LEU A 57 -8.46 -2.33 9.34
CA LEU A 57 -7.68 -2.34 8.09
C LEU A 57 -6.98 -0.99 7.79
N ALA A 58 -6.98 -0.05 8.73
CA ALA A 58 -6.37 1.25 8.54
C ALA A 58 -4.84 1.15 8.45
N ALA A 59 -4.23 1.99 7.60
CA ALA A 59 -2.78 2.04 7.45
C ALA A 59 -2.08 2.52 8.73
N THR A 60 -2.75 3.28 9.58
CA THR A 60 -2.27 3.69 10.91
C THR A 60 -2.02 2.47 11.81
N HIS A 61 -2.98 1.53 11.85
CA HIS A 61 -2.84 0.30 12.62
C HIS A 61 -1.72 -0.60 12.05
N VAL A 62 -1.55 -0.63 10.74
CA VAL A 62 -0.42 -1.33 10.11
C VAL A 62 0.91 -0.72 10.56
N ALA A 63 1.04 0.60 10.55
CA ALA A 63 2.25 1.31 10.99
C ALA A 63 2.59 0.99 12.45
N GLU A 64 1.61 1.00 13.35
CA GLU A 64 1.78 0.61 14.76
C GLU A 64 2.33 -0.81 14.90
N GLN A 65 1.77 -1.77 14.16
CA GLN A 65 2.24 -3.15 14.20
C GLN A 65 3.65 -3.34 13.65
N LEU A 66 4.03 -2.54 12.66
CA LEU A 66 5.38 -2.54 12.10
C LEU A 66 6.39 -1.83 12.99
N GLY A 67 5.93 -1.00 13.96
CA GLY A 67 6.77 -0.12 14.76
C GLY A 67 7.40 1.00 13.91
N GLU A 68 6.73 1.41 12.84
CA GLU A 68 7.20 2.38 11.86
C GLU A 68 6.38 3.67 11.92
N ASP A 69 6.97 4.77 11.45
CA ASP A 69 6.25 6.03 11.31
C ASP A 69 5.12 5.88 10.30
N VAL A 70 3.90 6.25 10.69
CA VAL A 70 2.72 6.22 9.83
C VAL A 70 2.91 7.06 8.57
N ALA A 71 3.72 8.11 8.61
CA ALA A 71 4.06 8.94 7.47
C ALA A 71 4.87 8.19 6.41
N ALA A 72 5.56 7.10 6.78
CA ALA A 72 6.30 6.23 5.86
C ALA A 72 5.45 5.07 5.33
N VAL A 73 4.27 4.82 5.90
CA VAL A 73 3.32 3.78 5.44
C VAL A 73 2.30 4.42 4.50
N PHE A 74 2.35 4.04 3.22
CA PHE A 74 1.51 4.62 2.18
C PHE A 74 0.35 3.69 1.82
N LYS A 75 -0.86 4.24 1.73
CA LYS A 75 -2.05 3.53 1.24
C LYS A 75 -2.34 3.87 -0.21
N THR A 76 -2.82 2.87 -0.95
CA THR A 76 -3.15 2.99 -2.37
C THR A 76 -4.65 3.11 -2.52
N LEU A 77 -5.09 4.21 -3.11
CA LEU A 77 -6.49 4.55 -3.34
C LEU A 77 -6.75 4.64 -4.84
N VAL A 78 -7.87 4.10 -5.30
CA VAL A 78 -8.28 4.14 -6.70
C VAL A 78 -9.44 5.11 -6.85
N LEU A 79 -9.28 6.05 -7.77
CA LEU A 79 -10.25 7.10 -8.06
C LEU A 79 -10.75 6.96 -9.49
N ARG A 80 -11.94 7.52 -9.73
CA ARG A 80 -12.50 7.71 -11.06
C ARG A 80 -12.67 9.20 -11.32
N GLY A 81 -12.05 9.69 -12.37
CA GLY A 81 -12.24 11.02 -12.89
C GLY A 81 -13.35 11.07 -13.92
N ASP A 82 -13.92 12.25 -14.12
CA ASP A 82 -15.02 12.51 -15.05
C ASP A 82 -14.59 12.54 -16.52
N ARG A 83 -13.29 12.58 -16.83
CA ARG A 83 -12.75 12.70 -18.17
C ARG A 83 -11.75 11.59 -18.53
N THR A 84 -10.82 11.29 -17.64
CA THR A 84 -9.69 10.39 -17.93
C THR A 84 -9.92 8.95 -17.46
N GLY A 85 -11.04 8.68 -16.75
CA GLY A 85 -11.32 7.36 -16.19
C GLY A 85 -10.58 7.11 -14.86
N HIS A 86 -10.13 5.87 -14.67
CA HIS A 86 -9.50 5.47 -13.41
C HIS A 86 -8.06 5.93 -13.31
N PHE A 87 -7.66 6.34 -12.12
CA PHE A 87 -6.28 6.65 -11.75
C PHE A 87 -6.03 6.29 -10.28
N VAL A 88 -4.79 6.29 -9.85
CA VAL A 88 -4.36 5.84 -8.53
C VAL A 88 -3.69 6.97 -7.77
N CYS A 89 -4.06 7.12 -6.49
CA CYS A 89 -3.37 7.99 -5.55
C CYS A 89 -2.73 7.16 -4.44
N VAL A 90 -1.44 7.38 -4.20
CA VAL A 90 -0.68 6.74 -3.12
C VAL A 90 -0.33 7.83 -2.11
N VAL A 91 -0.92 7.73 -0.92
CA VAL A 91 -0.88 8.78 0.10
C VAL A 91 -0.45 8.22 1.45
N PRO A 92 0.13 9.04 2.36
CA PRO A 92 0.47 8.60 3.71
C PRO A 92 -0.72 7.98 4.44
N GLY A 93 -0.47 7.06 5.35
CA GLY A 93 -1.49 6.29 6.05
C GLY A 93 -2.48 7.12 6.84
N ASP A 94 -2.01 8.20 7.46
CA ASP A 94 -2.76 9.18 8.25
C ASP A 94 -3.38 10.33 7.44
N HIS A 95 -3.21 10.33 6.10
CA HIS A 95 -3.75 11.35 5.22
C HIS A 95 -5.06 10.87 4.54
N GLU A 96 -5.88 11.84 4.17
CA GLU A 96 -7.00 11.69 3.24
C GLU A 96 -6.62 12.30 1.88
N VAL A 97 -7.09 11.68 0.80
CA VAL A 97 -6.88 12.25 -0.53
C VAL A 97 -7.68 13.55 -0.69
N ASP A 98 -7.01 14.59 -1.20
CA ASP A 98 -7.70 15.80 -1.64
C ASP A 98 -8.27 15.57 -3.04
N LEU A 99 -9.57 15.29 -3.11
CA LEU A 99 -10.26 14.97 -4.37
C LEU A 99 -10.15 16.08 -5.42
N LYS A 100 -10.09 17.35 -4.99
CA LYS A 100 -9.94 18.49 -5.91
C LYS A 100 -8.53 18.54 -6.51
N ALA A 101 -7.52 18.36 -5.66
CA ALA A 101 -6.13 18.31 -6.10
C ALA A 101 -5.88 17.08 -7.00
N ALA A 102 -6.39 15.91 -6.60
CA ALA A 102 -6.30 14.67 -7.37
C ALA A 102 -6.99 14.79 -8.75
N ALA A 103 -8.18 15.39 -8.80
CA ALA A 103 -8.86 15.65 -10.07
C ALA A 103 -8.02 16.54 -10.98
N ARG A 104 -7.49 17.64 -10.45
CA ARG A 104 -6.69 18.61 -11.22
C ARG A 104 -5.44 17.98 -11.81
N ILE A 105 -4.66 17.25 -11.01
CA ILE A 105 -3.40 16.65 -11.48
C ILE A 105 -3.64 15.55 -12.52
N SER A 106 -4.76 14.83 -12.43
CA SER A 106 -5.15 13.79 -13.37
C SER A 106 -5.91 14.29 -14.61
N GLY A 107 -6.04 15.62 -14.80
CA GLY A 107 -6.72 16.22 -15.95
C GLY A 107 -8.25 16.16 -15.90
N ASN A 108 -8.81 15.97 -14.71
CA ASN A 108 -10.24 15.90 -14.47
C ASN A 108 -10.80 17.19 -13.83
N LYS A 109 -12.10 17.40 -13.98
CA LYS A 109 -12.81 18.44 -13.22
C LYS A 109 -13.29 17.94 -11.87
N LYS A 110 -13.67 16.66 -11.84
CA LYS A 110 -14.12 15.94 -10.64
C LYS A 110 -13.49 14.57 -10.59
N ALA A 111 -13.24 14.09 -9.39
CA ALA A 111 -12.82 12.73 -9.12
C ALA A 111 -13.43 12.25 -7.80
N ASP A 112 -13.76 10.97 -7.75
CA ASP A 112 -14.31 10.31 -6.58
C ASP A 112 -13.59 8.98 -6.34
N LEU A 113 -13.53 8.55 -5.08
CA LEU A 113 -13.08 7.19 -4.76
C LEU A 113 -14.05 6.17 -5.37
N ILE A 114 -13.53 5.11 -5.98
CA ILE A 114 -14.40 4.06 -6.49
C ILE A 114 -15.02 3.27 -5.32
N PRO A 115 -16.27 2.79 -5.47
CA PRO A 115 -16.88 1.90 -4.48
C PRO A 115 -16.04 0.64 -4.26
N VAL A 116 -15.98 0.14 -3.02
CA VAL A 116 -15.18 -1.05 -2.66
C VAL A 116 -15.52 -2.27 -3.54
N ARG A 117 -16.80 -2.45 -3.92
CA ARG A 117 -17.24 -3.51 -4.83
C ARG A 117 -16.61 -3.46 -6.23
N GLU A 118 -16.14 -2.29 -6.65
CA GLU A 118 -15.50 -2.10 -7.95
C GLU A 118 -13.98 -2.29 -7.90
N LEU A 119 -13.38 -2.32 -6.71
CA LEU A 119 -11.93 -2.38 -6.55
C LEU A 119 -11.33 -3.66 -7.15
N LEU A 120 -11.88 -4.82 -6.79
CA LEU A 120 -11.39 -6.12 -7.26
C LEU A 120 -11.53 -6.29 -8.79
N PRO A 121 -12.69 -6.02 -9.42
CA PRO A 121 -12.81 -6.12 -10.88
C PRO A 121 -11.90 -5.12 -11.61
N THR A 122 -11.65 -3.95 -11.04
CA THR A 122 -10.82 -2.90 -11.66
C THR A 122 -9.33 -3.17 -11.53
N THR A 123 -8.86 -3.52 -10.34
CA THR A 123 -7.42 -3.60 -10.02
C THR A 123 -6.88 -5.02 -9.88
N GLY A 124 -7.73 -5.97 -9.51
CA GLY A 124 -7.33 -7.30 -9.07
C GLY A 124 -7.02 -7.40 -7.57
N TYR A 125 -7.20 -6.32 -6.82
CA TYR A 125 -6.93 -6.23 -5.39
C TYR A 125 -8.19 -5.99 -4.58
N ILE A 126 -8.16 -6.38 -3.31
CA ILE A 126 -9.22 -6.13 -2.35
C ILE A 126 -8.86 -4.98 -1.41
N ARG A 127 -9.84 -4.43 -0.71
CA ARG A 127 -9.61 -3.43 0.34
C ARG A 127 -8.67 -3.99 1.42
N GLY A 128 -7.67 -3.19 1.81
CA GLY A 128 -6.62 -3.58 2.75
C GLY A 128 -5.45 -4.33 2.12
N GLY A 129 -5.55 -4.72 0.83
CA GLY A 129 -4.48 -5.38 0.07
C GLY A 129 -4.19 -4.72 -1.29
N CYS A 130 -4.63 -3.49 -1.50
CA CYS A 130 -4.41 -2.78 -2.76
C CYS A 130 -2.96 -2.28 -2.86
N SER A 131 -2.24 -2.74 -3.87
CA SER A 131 -0.86 -2.33 -4.17
C SER A 131 -0.83 -1.41 -5.39
N PRO A 132 0.10 -0.44 -5.45
CA PRO A 132 0.34 0.32 -6.67
C PRO A 132 1.05 -0.51 -7.74
N ILE A 133 1.53 -1.70 -7.39
CA ILE A 133 2.32 -2.61 -8.24
C ILE A 133 1.41 -3.72 -8.75
N GLY A 134 1.45 -4.00 -10.06
CA GLY A 134 0.84 -5.20 -10.63
C GLY A 134 -0.68 -5.21 -10.70
N MET A 135 -1.33 -4.05 -10.83
CA MET A 135 -2.75 -3.95 -11.13
C MET A 135 -3.07 -4.58 -12.50
N LYS A 136 -4.31 -5.01 -12.71
CA LYS A 136 -4.79 -5.63 -13.97
C LYS A 136 -4.50 -4.78 -15.20
N LYS A 137 -4.49 -3.45 -15.04
CA LYS A 137 -4.18 -2.47 -16.08
C LYS A 137 -3.21 -1.45 -15.54
N PRO A 138 -2.35 -0.86 -16.35
CA PRO A 138 -1.58 0.31 -15.95
C PRO A 138 -2.56 1.50 -15.80
N PHE A 139 -2.59 2.09 -14.62
CA PHE A 139 -3.33 3.33 -14.35
C PHE A 139 -2.35 4.46 -14.10
N PRO A 140 -2.64 5.70 -14.53
CA PRO A 140 -1.90 6.86 -14.08
C PRO A 140 -1.84 6.86 -12.56
N THR A 141 -0.64 6.96 -11.99
CA THR A 141 -0.42 6.83 -10.56
C THR A 141 0.29 8.06 -10.01
N PHE A 142 -0.34 8.68 -9.01
CA PHE A 142 0.16 9.89 -8.37
C PHE A 142 0.50 9.58 -6.91
N PHE A 143 1.68 9.97 -6.49
CA PHE A 143 2.14 9.86 -5.12
C PHE A 143 2.09 11.22 -4.43
N HIS A 144 1.70 11.24 -3.17
CA HIS A 144 1.86 12.46 -2.40
C HIS A 144 3.34 12.83 -2.29
N ILE A 145 3.65 14.11 -2.43
CA ILE A 145 5.04 14.60 -2.54
C ILE A 145 5.91 14.24 -1.34
N SER A 146 5.31 14.04 -0.16
CA SER A 146 6.05 13.61 1.04
C SER A 146 6.80 12.27 0.85
N VAL A 147 6.44 11.48 -0.16
CA VAL A 147 7.14 10.24 -0.52
C VAL A 147 8.64 10.47 -0.71
N LEU A 148 9.02 11.65 -1.20
CA LEU A 148 10.42 12.02 -1.44
C LEU A 148 11.19 12.36 -0.17
N GLN A 149 10.52 12.51 0.96
CA GLN A 149 11.14 12.81 2.27
C GLN A 149 11.65 11.57 2.99
N HIS A 150 11.29 10.37 2.49
CA HIS A 150 11.65 9.10 3.10
C HIS A 150 12.77 8.41 2.31
N SER A 151 13.68 7.75 3.02
CA SER A 151 14.67 6.85 2.41
C SER A 151 14.06 5.52 2.00
N VAL A 152 13.03 5.07 2.73
CA VAL A 152 12.21 3.89 2.45
C VAL A 152 10.76 4.17 2.80
N ILE A 153 9.85 3.49 2.10
CA ILE A 153 8.42 3.52 2.36
C ILE A 153 7.85 2.10 2.39
N TYR A 154 6.65 1.99 2.92
CA TYR A 154 5.88 0.75 3.00
C TYR A 154 4.62 0.90 2.16
N VAL A 155 4.39 -0.07 1.27
CA VAL A 155 3.16 -0.19 0.48
C VAL A 155 2.65 -1.62 0.53
N SER A 156 1.35 -1.84 0.32
CA SER A 156 0.81 -3.20 0.29
C SER A 156 1.51 -4.07 -0.75
N ALA A 157 1.81 -5.31 -0.39
CA ALA A 157 2.35 -6.32 -1.30
C ALA A 157 1.28 -6.94 -2.24
N GLY A 158 0.03 -6.46 -2.18
CA GLY A 158 -1.08 -6.98 -2.98
C GLY A 158 -1.95 -8.00 -2.24
N VAL A 159 -1.67 -8.24 -0.97
CA VAL A 159 -2.45 -9.08 -0.06
C VAL A 159 -2.48 -8.43 1.31
N ARG A 160 -3.53 -8.72 2.11
CA ARG A 160 -3.56 -8.35 3.52
C ARG A 160 -2.45 -9.10 4.26
N GLY A 161 -1.88 -8.51 5.29
CA GLY A 161 -0.86 -9.14 6.14
C GLY A 161 0.56 -9.05 5.60
N LEU A 162 0.80 -8.36 4.47
CA LEU A 162 2.12 -8.25 3.88
C LEU A 162 2.36 -6.87 3.27
N GLN A 163 3.45 -6.24 3.67
CA GLN A 163 3.93 -4.97 3.11
C GLN A 163 5.20 -5.20 2.29
N ILE A 164 5.42 -4.34 1.31
CA ILE A 164 6.69 -4.15 0.62
C ILE A 164 7.37 -2.93 1.21
N ARG A 165 8.57 -3.10 1.74
CA ARG A 165 9.49 -2.05 2.13
C ARG A 165 10.43 -1.78 0.96
N ILE A 166 10.43 -0.56 0.43
CA ILE A 166 11.09 -0.21 -0.84
C ILE A 166 11.59 1.23 -0.84
N ALA A 167 12.65 1.51 -1.60
CA ALA A 167 13.08 2.87 -1.86
C ALA A 167 12.04 3.61 -2.73
N PRO A 168 11.62 4.83 -2.34
CA PRO A 168 10.59 5.58 -3.08
C PRO A 168 10.92 5.79 -4.55
N GLN A 169 12.16 6.14 -4.86
CA GLN A 169 12.61 6.42 -6.23
C GLN A 169 12.50 5.19 -7.14
N ASP A 170 12.75 4.00 -6.59
CA ASP A 170 12.64 2.75 -7.34
C ASP A 170 11.18 2.41 -7.61
N LEU A 171 10.31 2.60 -6.61
CA LEU A 171 8.87 2.41 -6.79
C LEU A 171 8.28 3.39 -7.80
N LEU A 172 8.58 4.70 -7.66
CA LEU A 172 8.12 5.74 -8.59
C LEU A 172 8.52 5.41 -10.02
N ARG A 173 9.80 5.06 -10.24
CA ARG A 173 10.32 4.68 -11.56
C ARG A 173 9.62 3.43 -12.11
N PHE A 174 9.40 2.43 -11.25
CA PHE A 174 8.81 1.16 -11.66
C PHE A 174 7.37 1.29 -12.11
N VAL A 175 6.55 2.06 -11.38
CA VAL A 175 5.13 2.26 -11.73
C VAL A 175 4.90 3.42 -12.70
N GLY A 176 5.94 4.19 -13.05
CA GLY A 176 5.80 5.42 -13.83
C GLY A 176 5.00 6.49 -13.09
N GLY A 177 5.19 6.57 -11.75
CA GLY A 177 4.42 7.45 -10.89
C GLY A 177 4.91 8.89 -10.92
N GLU A 178 3.99 9.83 -10.77
CA GLU A 178 4.26 11.26 -10.62
C GLU A 178 4.01 11.68 -9.16
N THR A 179 4.70 12.75 -8.72
CA THR A 179 4.53 13.29 -7.37
C THR A 179 3.78 14.61 -7.40
N ALA A 180 2.82 14.79 -6.46
CA ALA A 180 2.06 16.03 -6.32
C ALA A 180 1.48 16.17 -4.90
N GLU A 181 1.04 17.38 -4.58
CA GLU A 181 0.25 17.67 -3.37
C GLU A 181 -1.18 17.17 -3.59
N ILE A 182 -1.47 15.94 -3.19
CA ILE A 182 -2.77 15.26 -3.45
C ILE A 182 -3.48 14.78 -2.20
N SER A 183 -2.95 15.09 -1.02
CA SER A 183 -3.56 14.67 0.24
C SER A 183 -3.32 15.69 1.35
N ARG A 184 -4.08 15.54 2.42
CA ARG A 184 -3.99 16.34 3.64
C ARG A 184 -4.11 15.41 4.85
N PRO A 185 -3.60 15.78 6.02
CA PRO A 185 -3.81 15.02 7.25
C PRO A 185 -5.30 14.77 7.51
N SER A 186 -5.63 13.55 7.95
CA SER A 186 -7.01 13.18 8.30
C SER A 186 -7.46 13.95 9.53
N SER A 187 -8.67 14.50 9.49
CA SER A 187 -9.28 15.24 10.62
C SER A 187 -9.59 14.34 11.83
N VAL A 188 -9.47 13.02 11.70
CA VAL A 188 -9.78 12.01 12.74
C VAL A 188 -8.56 11.66 13.62
N ALA A 189 -7.38 12.23 13.36
CA ALA A 189 -6.16 11.96 14.13
C ALA A 189 -6.00 12.86 15.37
N ALA A 190 -7.06 13.49 15.85
CA ALA A 190 -7.05 14.42 16.99
C ALA A 190 -8.08 14.03 18.08
N GLU A 191 -8.14 12.72 18.46
CA GLU A 191 -8.75 12.29 19.72
C GLU A 191 -7.92 11.20 20.36
#